data_fe465213495ebbaf382e4d0c2fa1b1db
#
_entry.id   fe465213495ebbaf382e4d0c2fa1b1db
#
_cell.length_a   1.000
_cell.length_b   1.000
_cell.length_c   1.000
_cell.angle_alpha   90.00
_cell.angle_beta   90.00
_cell.angle_gamma   90.00
#
_symmetry.space_group_name_H-M   'P 1'
#
loop_
_entity.id
_entity.type
_entity.pdbx_description
1 polymer ?
#
loop_
_entity_poly.entity_id
_entity_poly.type
_entity_poly.pdbx_seq_one_letter_code
_entity_poly.pdbx_strand_id
1 'polypeptide(L)'
;MSADGGTVELDFRLQRQQGRAFLSEATELLYGGAAGGGKSHLLRIAAISWCMEIPGIQGYLFRRTFPELKQNHMEGPTSFPVLLAPLINAGRARIVGNEIRFPNRSRIFLRHCQHEKDVYAYQGTEFHFLMIDELTHWPESMYRYLRGRCRITGIRLPAKYAGMFPRIMCGTNPGNIGHHWVKAGFIDHGALKIRTTEKEEGGMKRQFIPARLEDNPALRNSDPDYEKRLEGLGNPLLVRAMREGDWDVVAGSQFGGVWRKTRHICRPFPIPVGWKIWRGADDGFASPAACYWLTQNTDTKTIYVIRELYRAGMLPDEYAERTLAGDRAIERAAHDEITMNTEPISGIMDSAAFADTGTGDGRQKVQSRGAQMNAAGCRWKPAEKPPGSRVHGVQNMHRLLSTKGKNEGEEKPPGLVFFDTCTQAIRTIPTLPADPHNPEDVDTEADDHAFDGVRYGLQWVTGGGFKKRPVSGL
;
A
#
# COMPACT_ATOMS: atom_id res chain seq x y z
N MET A 1 -50.77 -21.91 -12.01
CA MET A 1 -49.85 -21.97 -13.16
C MET A 1 -48.58 -22.69 -12.68
N SER A 2 -48.46 -23.97 -13.01
CA SER A 2 -47.30 -24.80 -12.68
C SER A 2 -46.10 -24.28 -13.50
N ALA A 3 -45.07 -23.75 -12.83
CA ALA A 3 -43.81 -23.43 -13.47
C ALA A 3 -43.18 -24.76 -13.90
N ASP A 4 -43.12 -24.95 -15.19
CA ASP A 4 -42.41 -26.07 -15.82
C ASP A 4 -40.94 -26.01 -15.34
N GLY A 5 -40.52 -27.06 -14.64
CA GLY A 5 -39.21 -27.13 -13.96
C GLY A 5 -38.04 -27.36 -14.94
N GLY A 6 -38.07 -26.70 -16.08
CA GLY A 6 -37.02 -26.81 -17.08
C GLY A 6 -35.60 -26.57 -16.49
N THR A 7 -34.67 -27.43 -16.82
CA THR A 7 -33.25 -27.29 -16.44
C THR A 7 -32.68 -26.06 -17.13
N VAL A 8 -32.11 -25.12 -16.37
CA VAL A 8 -31.37 -24.01 -16.92
C VAL A 8 -29.91 -24.37 -16.92
N GLU A 9 -29.33 -24.49 -18.07
CA GLU A 9 -27.88 -24.72 -18.20
C GLU A 9 -27.13 -23.38 -18.12
N LEU A 10 -26.09 -23.35 -17.28
CA LEU A 10 -25.22 -22.20 -17.09
C LEU A 10 -23.80 -22.62 -17.49
N ASP A 11 -23.26 -21.97 -18.50
CA ASP A 11 -21.88 -22.19 -18.93
C ASP A 11 -20.89 -21.34 -18.11
N PHE A 12 -20.73 -21.71 -16.83
CA PHE A 12 -19.79 -21.07 -15.94
C PHE A 12 -18.45 -21.81 -15.95
N ARG A 13 -17.61 -21.52 -16.94
CA ARG A 13 -16.28 -22.12 -17.01
C ARG A 13 -15.27 -21.30 -16.21
N LEU A 14 -14.76 -21.87 -15.13
CA LEU A 14 -13.63 -21.33 -14.39
C LEU A 14 -12.33 -21.94 -14.92
N GLN A 15 -11.35 -21.08 -15.22
CA GLN A 15 -10.01 -21.52 -15.53
C GLN A 15 -9.34 -22.14 -14.30
N ARG A 16 -8.24 -22.90 -14.50
CA ARG A 16 -7.58 -23.66 -13.43
C ARG A 16 -7.32 -22.85 -12.15
N GLN A 17 -6.75 -21.64 -12.27
CA GLN A 17 -6.46 -20.80 -11.10
C GLN A 17 -7.73 -20.22 -10.47
N GLN A 18 -8.72 -19.86 -11.29
CA GLN A 18 -10.03 -19.45 -10.79
C GLN A 18 -10.72 -20.57 -10.01
N GLY A 19 -10.66 -21.80 -10.52
CA GLY A 19 -11.19 -22.99 -9.82
C GLY A 19 -10.50 -23.22 -8.47
N ARG A 20 -9.17 -23.08 -8.41
CA ARG A 20 -8.43 -23.11 -7.13
C ARG A 20 -8.91 -22.06 -6.15
N ALA A 21 -9.14 -20.84 -6.63
CA ALA A 21 -9.62 -19.75 -5.79
C ALA A 21 -11.05 -20.00 -5.30
N PHE A 22 -11.92 -20.49 -6.15
CA PHE A 22 -13.31 -20.83 -5.80
C PHE A 22 -13.38 -21.93 -4.73
N LEU A 23 -12.56 -22.97 -4.87
CA LEU A 23 -12.51 -24.14 -3.97
C LEU A 23 -11.61 -23.96 -2.73
N SER A 24 -10.90 -22.83 -2.61
CA SER A 24 -10.03 -22.59 -1.46
C SER A 24 -10.79 -22.62 -0.14
N GLU A 25 -10.16 -23.17 0.90
CA GLU A 25 -10.66 -23.14 2.28
C GLU A 25 -10.31 -21.86 3.04
N ALA A 26 -9.60 -20.94 2.41
CA ALA A 26 -9.27 -19.65 3.01
C ALA A 26 -10.53 -18.78 3.15
N THR A 27 -10.69 -18.15 4.29
CA THR A 27 -11.78 -17.20 4.56
C THR A 27 -11.49 -15.80 4.04
N GLU A 28 -10.22 -15.43 3.88
CA GLU A 28 -9.75 -14.23 3.17
C GLU A 28 -8.90 -14.65 1.97
N LEU A 29 -9.33 -14.33 0.77
CA LEU A 29 -8.66 -14.73 -0.47
C LEU A 29 -8.38 -13.53 -1.34
N LEU A 30 -7.12 -13.40 -1.79
CA LEU A 30 -6.72 -12.50 -2.86
C LEU A 30 -6.43 -13.30 -4.13
N TYR A 31 -7.11 -12.93 -5.22
CA TYR A 31 -6.89 -13.49 -6.54
C TYR A 31 -6.41 -12.41 -7.51
N GLY A 32 -5.26 -12.60 -8.13
CA GLY A 32 -4.80 -11.59 -9.08
C GLY A 32 -3.29 -11.53 -9.27
N GLY A 33 -2.83 -10.35 -9.66
CA GLY A 33 -1.46 -10.04 -10.03
C GLY A 33 -1.42 -9.41 -11.41
N ALA A 34 -1.55 -10.18 -12.51
CA ALA A 34 -1.51 -9.63 -13.85
C ALA A 34 -2.88 -9.19 -14.40
N ALA A 35 -2.87 -8.33 -15.41
CA ALA A 35 -4.04 -8.02 -16.22
C ALA A 35 -4.45 -9.25 -17.04
N GLY A 36 -5.72 -9.35 -17.40
CA GLY A 36 -6.23 -10.46 -18.18
C GLY A 36 -6.41 -11.79 -17.45
N GLY A 37 -6.07 -11.88 -16.14
CA GLY A 37 -6.18 -13.11 -15.35
C GLY A 37 -7.62 -13.50 -14.95
N GLY A 38 -8.66 -12.79 -15.44
CA GLY A 38 -10.06 -13.13 -15.20
C GLY A 38 -10.59 -12.87 -13.80
N LYS A 39 -10.04 -11.89 -13.08
CA LYS A 39 -10.37 -11.54 -11.68
C LYS A 39 -11.86 -11.21 -11.48
N SER A 40 -12.36 -10.22 -12.19
CA SER A 40 -13.76 -9.78 -12.04
C SER A 40 -14.75 -10.85 -12.50
N HIS A 41 -14.36 -11.70 -13.46
CA HIS A 41 -15.17 -12.85 -13.87
C HIS A 41 -15.31 -13.86 -12.72
N LEU A 42 -14.20 -14.25 -12.06
CA LEU A 42 -14.23 -15.11 -10.89
C LEU A 42 -15.16 -14.58 -9.79
N LEU A 43 -15.05 -13.29 -9.45
CA LEU A 43 -15.89 -12.67 -8.42
C LEU A 43 -17.37 -12.81 -8.77
N ARG A 44 -17.76 -12.55 -10.03
CA ARG A 44 -19.14 -12.67 -10.48
C ARG A 44 -19.65 -14.12 -10.41
N ILE A 45 -18.88 -15.07 -10.95
CA ILE A 45 -19.27 -16.50 -10.95
C ILE A 45 -19.39 -17.01 -9.53
N ALA A 46 -18.43 -16.71 -8.65
CA ALA A 46 -18.47 -17.11 -7.25
C ALA A 46 -19.72 -16.56 -6.53
N ALA A 47 -20.04 -15.28 -6.71
CA ALA A 47 -21.21 -14.66 -6.11
C ALA A 47 -22.51 -15.30 -6.58
N ILE A 48 -22.66 -15.55 -7.90
CA ILE A 48 -23.84 -16.21 -8.46
C ILE A 48 -23.97 -17.63 -7.91
N SER A 49 -22.90 -18.42 -7.96
CA SER A 49 -22.90 -19.81 -7.50
C SER A 49 -23.29 -19.94 -6.04
N TRP A 50 -22.70 -19.12 -5.17
CA TRP A 50 -23.06 -19.15 -3.75
C TRP A 50 -24.50 -18.71 -3.49
N CYS A 51 -25.00 -17.71 -4.23
CA CYS A 51 -26.39 -17.29 -4.11
C CYS A 51 -27.39 -18.36 -4.62
N MET A 52 -27.01 -19.15 -5.60
CA MET A 52 -27.86 -20.25 -6.08
C MET A 52 -27.89 -21.41 -5.09
N GLU A 53 -26.76 -21.70 -4.43
CA GLU A 53 -26.60 -22.91 -3.60
C GLU A 53 -26.90 -22.69 -2.13
N ILE A 54 -26.81 -21.46 -1.61
CA ILE A 54 -26.99 -21.16 -0.19
C ILE A 54 -28.22 -20.25 -0.03
N PRO A 55 -29.37 -20.80 0.38
CA PRO A 55 -30.57 -19.99 0.55
C PRO A 55 -30.39 -18.87 1.58
N GLY A 56 -30.84 -17.68 1.21
CA GLY A 56 -30.81 -16.50 2.07
C GLY A 56 -29.45 -15.83 2.22
N ILE A 57 -28.40 -16.32 1.55
CA ILE A 57 -27.06 -15.69 1.62
C ILE A 57 -27.09 -14.28 1.05
N GLN A 58 -26.41 -13.36 1.70
CA GLN A 58 -26.28 -11.96 1.27
C GLN A 58 -24.81 -11.60 1.09
N GLY A 59 -24.46 -11.24 -0.13
CA GLY A 59 -23.11 -10.83 -0.49
C GLY A 59 -23.02 -9.41 -0.99
N TYR A 60 -21.88 -8.79 -0.75
CA TYR A 60 -21.60 -7.44 -1.17
C TYR A 60 -20.37 -7.41 -2.07
N LEU A 61 -20.52 -6.82 -3.24
CA LEU A 61 -19.43 -6.58 -4.18
C LEU A 61 -19.16 -5.09 -4.31
N PHE A 62 -17.94 -4.71 -4.02
CA PHE A 62 -17.51 -3.33 -3.98
C PHE A 62 -16.49 -2.97 -5.06
N ARG A 63 -16.55 -1.73 -5.54
CA ARG A 63 -15.49 -0.96 -6.19
C ARG A 63 -15.37 0.42 -5.55
N ARG A 64 -14.27 1.14 -5.83
CA ARG A 64 -14.05 2.48 -5.26
C ARG A 64 -15.11 3.46 -5.72
N THR A 65 -15.47 3.47 -7.00
CA THR A 65 -16.44 4.42 -7.56
C THR A 65 -17.63 3.71 -8.19
N PHE A 66 -18.77 4.40 -8.21
CA PHE A 66 -19.98 3.87 -8.82
C PHE A 66 -19.87 3.73 -10.36
N PRO A 67 -19.28 4.69 -11.11
CA PRO A 67 -19.06 4.53 -12.54
C PRO A 67 -18.24 3.28 -12.88
N GLU A 68 -17.14 3.04 -12.18
CA GLU A 68 -16.32 1.84 -12.40
C GLU A 68 -17.07 0.55 -12.08
N LEU A 69 -17.84 0.54 -10.99
CA LEU A 69 -18.67 -0.60 -10.61
C LEU A 69 -19.68 -0.91 -11.74
N LYS A 70 -20.37 0.10 -12.22
CA LYS A 70 -21.39 -0.03 -13.26
C LYS A 70 -20.78 -0.52 -14.57
N GLN A 71 -19.73 0.15 -15.04
CA GLN A 71 -19.05 -0.20 -16.28
C GLN A 71 -18.53 -1.63 -16.28
N ASN A 72 -17.90 -2.08 -15.19
CA ASN A 72 -17.26 -3.39 -15.14
C ASN A 72 -18.22 -4.54 -14.82
N HIS A 73 -19.20 -4.31 -13.94
CA HIS A 73 -20.05 -5.40 -13.46
C HIS A 73 -21.46 -5.43 -14.05
N MET A 74 -21.93 -4.29 -14.60
CA MET A 74 -23.30 -4.17 -15.11
C MET A 74 -23.40 -3.94 -16.63
N GLU A 75 -22.37 -3.40 -17.27
CA GLU A 75 -22.43 -2.98 -18.70
C GLU A 75 -21.45 -3.75 -19.62
N GLY A 76 -20.41 -4.37 -19.08
CA GLY A 76 -19.41 -5.07 -19.88
C GLY A 76 -19.92 -6.39 -20.50
N PRO A 77 -19.21 -6.95 -21.50
CA PRO A 77 -19.61 -8.15 -22.22
C PRO A 77 -19.63 -9.44 -21.36
N THR A 78 -19.00 -9.39 -20.20
CA THR A 78 -19.02 -10.48 -19.19
C THR A 78 -19.71 -10.07 -17.90
N SER A 79 -20.56 -9.02 -17.96
CA SER A 79 -21.26 -8.43 -16.81
C SER A 79 -22.31 -9.36 -16.20
N PHE A 80 -22.82 -9.00 -15.02
CA PHE A 80 -23.90 -9.76 -14.38
C PHE A 80 -25.14 -9.93 -15.26
N PRO A 81 -25.66 -8.89 -15.99
CA PRO A 81 -26.78 -9.08 -16.89
C PRO A 81 -26.54 -10.17 -17.94
N VAL A 82 -25.34 -10.19 -18.53
CA VAL A 82 -25.00 -11.20 -19.55
C VAL A 82 -24.91 -12.61 -18.94
N LEU A 83 -24.22 -12.77 -17.83
CA LEU A 83 -24.06 -14.05 -17.14
C LEU A 83 -25.38 -14.59 -16.58
N LEU A 84 -26.27 -13.70 -16.15
CA LEU A 84 -27.56 -14.05 -15.55
C LEU A 84 -28.69 -14.17 -16.58
N ALA A 85 -28.48 -13.85 -17.86
CA ALA A 85 -29.55 -13.85 -18.86
C ALA A 85 -30.35 -15.17 -18.88
N PRO A 86 -29.74 -16.38 -18.83
CA PRO A 86 -30.49 -17.62 -18.78
C PRO A 86 -31.39 -17.74 -17.53
N LEU A 87 -30.88 -17.30 -16.37
CA LEU A 87 -31.65 -17.32 -15.10
C LEU A 87 -32.76 -16.26 -15.08
N ILE A 88 -32.50 -15.09 -15.66
CA ILE A 88 -33.51 -14.02 -15.75
C ILE A 88 -34.65 -14.45 -16.67
N ASN A 89 -34.33 -15.00 -17.83
CA ASN A 89 -35.33 -15.49 -18.78
C ASN A 89 -36.17 -16.64 -18.19
N ALA A 90 -35.60 -17.45 -17.31
CA ALA A 90 -36.30 -18.51 -16.60
C ALA A 90 -37.00 -18.04 -15.31
N GLY A 91 -37.00 -16.74 -14.99
CA GLY A 91 -37.58 -16.20 -13.77
C GLY A 91 -36.84 -16.58 -12.48
N ARG A 92 -35.61 -17.11 -12.59
CA ARG A 92 -34.77 -17.58 -11.47
C ARG A 92 -33.77 -16.55 -10.95
N ALA A 93 -33.69 -15.39 -11.57
CA ALA A 93 -32.98 -14.23 -11.07
C ALA A 93 -33.64 -12.96 -11.57
N ARG A 94 -33.43 -11.86 -10.85
CA ARG A 94 -33.83 -10.53 -11.32
C ARG A 94 -32.85 -9.47 -10.83
N ILE A 95 -32.63 -8.45 -11.63
CA ILE A 95 -31.83 -7.28 -11.29
C ILE A 95 -32.78 -6.14 -10.95
N VAL A 96 -32.64 -5.54 -9.76
CA VAL A 96 -33.45 -4.43 -9.28
C VAL A 96 -32.51 -3.33 -8.77
N GLY A 97 -32.35 -2.26 -9.55
CA GLY A 97 -31.34 -1.25 -9.25
C GLY A 97 -29.94 -1.87 -9.17
N ASN A 98 -29.27 -1.70 -8.04
CA ASN A 98 -27.94 -2.25 -7.76
C ASN A 98 -27.99 -3.54 -6.94
N GLU A 99 -29.03 -4.34 -7.10
CA GLU A 99 -29.21 -5.63 -6.42
C GLU A 99 -29.56 -6.73 -7.42
N ILE A 100 -28.97 -7.91 -7.20
CA ILE A 100 -29.36 -9.14 -7.88
C ILE A 100 -30.08 -10.00 -6.87
N ARG A 101 -31.31 -10.41 -7.18
CA ARG A 101 -32.19 -11.16 -6.28
C ARG A 101 -32.53 -12.52 -6.87
N PHE A 102 -32.48 -13.56 -6.00
CA PHE A 102 -32.82 -14.93 -6.34
C PHE A 102 -34.05 -15.39 -5.58
N PRO A 103 -34.83 -16.36 -6.11
CA PRO A 103 -36.08 -16.84 -5.47
C PRO A 103 -35.85 -17.44 -4.07
N ASN A 104 -34.68 -18.03 -3.82
CA ASN A 104 -34.27 -18.60 -2.53
C ASN A 104 -33.92 -17.52 -1.48
N ARG A 105 -34.26 -16.26 -1.70
CA ARG A 105 -34.01 -15.08 -0.87
C ARG A 105 -32.56 -14.64 -0.80
N SER A 106 -31.65 -15.27 -1.53
CA SER A 106 -30.26 -14.80 -1.62
C SER A 106 -30.16 -13.53 -2.45
N ARG A 107 -29.14 -12.70 -2.16
CA ARG A 107 -28.93 -11.40 -2.83
C ARG A 107 -27.45 -11.09 -3.01
N ILE A 108 -27.14 -10.39 -4.10
CA ILE A 108 -25.87 -9.73 -4.32
C ILE A 108 -26.13 -8.22 -4.36
N PHE A 109 -25.44 -7.48 -3.50
CA PHE A 109 -25.50 -6.02 -3.43
C PHE A 109 -24.26 -5.44 -4.11
N LEU A 110 -24.47 -4.61 -5.12
CA LEU A 110 -23.40 -3.88 -5.82
C LEU A 110 -23.25 -2.51 -5.15
N ARG A 111 -22.08 -2.24 -4.59
CA ARG A 111 -21.84 -1.06 -3.74
C ARG A 111 -20.51 -0.41 -4.07
N HIS A 112 -20.33 0.83 -3.65
CA HIS A 112 -19.08 1.58 -3.77
C HIS A 112 -18.80 2.38 -2.50
N CYS A 113 -17.53 2.73 -2.27
CA CYS A 113 -17.09 3.67 -1.25
C CYS A 113 -15.96 4.51 -1.84
N GLN A 114 -16.28 5.75 -2.21
CA GLN A 114 -15.32 6.66 -2.82
C GLN A 114 -14.40 7.31 -1.78
N HIS A 115 -14.96 7.64 -0.61
CA HIS A 115 -14.22 8.27 0.49
C HIS A 115 -14.15 7.33 1.70
N GLU A 116 -13.17 7.55 2.57
CA GLU A 116 -13.00 6.70 3.76
C GLU A 116 -14.22 6.70 4.67
N LYS A 117 -14.91 7.84 4.80
CA LYS A 117 -16.13 7.97 5.60
C LYS A 117 -17.32 7.15 5.07
N ASP A 118 -17.32 6.78 3.79
CA ASP A 118 -18.44 6.06 3.18
C ASP A 118 -18.64 4.67 3.76
N VAL A 119 -17.58 4.07 4.33
CA VAL A 119 -17.69 2.76 5.00
C VAL A 119 -18.61 2.79 6.21
N TYR A 120 -18.78 3.95 6.84
CA TYR A 120 -19.67 4.08 8.02
C TYR A 120 -21.15 3.92 7.67
N ALA A 121 -21.55 4.11 6.41
CA ALA A 121 -22.91 3.79 5.95
C ALA A 121 -23.27 2.30 6.11
N TYR A 122 -22.26 1.43 6.28
CA TYR A 122 -22.42 0.00 6.51
C TYR A 122 -22.39 -0.38 8.00
N GLN A 123 -22.44 0.59 8.91
CA GLN A 123 -22.56 0.32 10.34
C GLN A 123 -23.86 -0.47 10.62
N GLY A 124 -23.75 -1.61 11.31
CA GLY A 124 -24.88 -2.49 11.57
C GLY A 124 -25.23 -3.47 10.44
N THR A 125 -24.70 -3.30 9.22
CA THR A 125 -24.92 -4.22 8.12
C THR A 125 -24.17 -5.54 8.32
N GLU A 126 -24.75 -6.64 7.82
CA GLU A 126 -24.18 -7.99 7.90
C GLU A 126 -23.83 -8.49 6.49
N PHE A 127 -22.60 -8.94 6.31
CA PHE A 127 -22.14 -9.54 5.07
C PHE A 127 -21.89 -11.03 5.30
N HIS A 128 -22.56 -11.93 4.57
CA HIS A 128 -22.18 -13.33 4.59
C HIS A 128 -20.94 -13.58 3.72
N PHE A 129 -20.80 -12.81 2.63
CA PHE A 129 -19.56 -12.70 1.90
C PHE A 129 -19.31 -11.25 1.44
N LEU A 130 -18.04 -10.90 1.37
CA LEU A 130 -17.55 -9.61 0.92
C LEU A 130 -16.65 -9.82 -0.30
N MET A 131 -16.90 -9.09 -1.35
CA MET A 131 -16.04 -9.04 -2.53
C MET A 131 -15.57 -7.63 -2.78
N ILE A 132 -14.27 -7.46 -3.02
CA ILE A 132 -13.69 -6.18 -3.41
C ILE A 132 -12.93 -6.38 -4.72
N ASP A 133 -13.40 -5.74 -5.77
CA ASP A 133 -12.70 -5.68 -7.04
C ASP A 133 -11.74 -4.48 -7.03
N GLU A 134 -10.51 -4.70 -7.47
CA GLU A 134 -9.38 -3.78 -7.40
C GLU A 134 -9.03 -3.36 -5.95
N LEU A 135 -8.63 -4.35 -5.13
CA LEU A 135 -8.33 -4.14 -3.71
C LEU A 135 -7.22 -3.11 -3.46
N THR A 136 -6.24 -2.99 -4.36
CA THR A 136 -5.17 -1.99 -4.23
C THR A 136 -5.63 -0.55 -4.37
N HIS A 137 -6.86 -0.30 -4.84
CA HIS A 137 -7.45 1.04 -4.84
C HIS A 137 -7.95 1.49 -3.45
N TRP A 138 -7.85 0.63 -2.43
CA TRP A 138 -8.46 0.85 -1.11
C TRP A 138 -7.39 1.08 -0.04
N PRO A 139 -7.56 2.10 0.83
CA PRO A 139 -6.84 2.18 2.08
C PRO A 139 -7.12 0.95 2.96
N GLU A 140 -6.14 0.52 3.74
CA GLU A 140 -6.29 -0.63 4.64
C GLU A 140 -7.40 -0.43 5.67
N SER A 141 -7.57 0.80 6.17
CA SER A 141 -8.63 1.20 7.10
C SER A 141 -10.03 0.82 6.61
N MET A 142 -10.32 1.14 5.35
CA MET A 142 -11.61 0.83 4.73
C MET A 142 -11.82 -0.69 4.59
N TYR A 143 -10.79 -1.41 4.14
CA TYR A 143 -10.84 -2.86 4.03
C TYR A 143 -11.12 -3.51 5.39
N ARG A 144 -10.36 -3.12 6.43
CA ARG A 144 -10.52 -3.64 7.79
C ARG A 144 -11.92 -3.36 8.35
N TYR A 145 -12.47 -2.17 8.09
CA TYR A 145 -13.81 -1.80 8.53
C TYR A 145 -14.89 -2.69 7.87
N LEU A 146 -14.87 -2.82 6.54
CA LEU A 146 -15.85 -3.65 5.81
C LEU A 146 -15.70 -5.14 6.18
N ARG A 147 -14.48 -5.63 6.33
CA ARG A 147 -14.18 -6.98 6.82
C ARG A 147 -14.86 -7.27 8.16
N GLY A 148 -14.84 -6.31 9.07
CA GLY A 148 -15.50 -6.41 10.37
C GLY A 148 -17.03 -6.51 10.30
N ARG A 149 -17.65 -6.33 9.13
CA ARG A 149 -19.09 -6.57 8.92
C ARG A 149 -19.41 -7.99 8.50
N CYS A 150 -18.40 -8.81 8.21
CA CYS A 150 -18.56 -10.18 7.75
C CYS A 150 -18.91 -11.11 8.93
N ARG A 151 -20.10 -11.71 8.87
CA ARG A 151 -20.57 -12.68 9.88
C ARG A 151 -21.66 -13.59 9.32
N ILE A 152 -21.81 -14.78 9.86
CA ILE A 152 -22.86 -15.73 9.48
C ILE A 152 -23.96 -15.68 10.52
N THR A 153 -25.12 -15.16 10.11
CA THR A 153 -26.33 -15.06 10.94
C THR A 153 -27.54 -15.38 10.09
N GLY A 154 -28.55 -16.06 10.66
CA GLY A 154 -29.86 -16.26 10.03
C GLY A 154 -29.88 -17.19 8.81
N ILE A 155 -28.77 -17.87 8.47
CA ILE A 155 -28.73 -18.86 7.37
C ILE A 155 -28.06 -20.14 7.80
N ARG A 156 -28.38 -21.24 7.09
CA ARG A 156 -27.73 -22.54 7.26
C ARG A 156 -26.80 -22.78 6.06
N LEU A 157 -25.53 -23.00 6.33
CA LEU A 157 -24.56 -23.38 5.31
C LEU A 157 -24.65 -24.85 4.95
N PRO A 158 -24.64 -25.23 3.65
CA PRO A 158 -24.43 -26.61 3.23
C PRO A 158 -23.09 -27.15 3.75
N ALA A 159 -23.03 -28.46 4.03
CA ALA A 159 -21.85 -29.11 4.62
C ALA A 159 -20.55 -28.84 3.84
N LYS A 160 -20.63 -28.80 2.51
CA LYS A 160 -19.46 -28.51 1.66
C LYS A 160 -18.86 -27.10 1.86
N TYR A 161 -19.59 -26.20 2.50
CA TYR A 161 -19.14 -24.83 2.81
C TYR A 161 -18.82 -24.63 4.29
N ALA A 162 -18.82 -25.68 5.09
CA ALA A 162 -18.48 -25.60 6.51
C ALA A 162 -17.06 -25.05 6.71
N GLY A 163 -16.92 -23.99 7.53
CA GLY A 163 -15.65 -23.33 7.81
C GLY A 163 -15.11 -22.41 6.71
N MET A 164 -15.83 -22.26 5.57
CA MET A 164 -15.43 -21.38 4.47
C MET A 164 -16.05 -19.98 4.54
N PHE A 165 -17.10 -19.81 5.31
CA PHE A 165 -17.81 -18.53 5.49
C PHE A 165 -17.77 -18.09 6.95
N PRO A 166 -17.84 -16.75 7.26
CA PRO A 166 -17.97 -15.67 6.29
C PRO A 166 -16.75 -15.59 5.39
N ARG A 167 -16.96 -15.24 4.12
CA ARG A 167 -15.90 -15.30 3.12
C ARG A 167 -15.61 -13.96 2.52
N ILE A 168 -14.33 -13.63 2.36
CA ILE A 168 -13.85 -12.43 1.69
C ILE A 168 -13.05 -12.87 0.47
N MET A 169 -13.41 -12.36 -0.70
CA MET A 169 -12.70 -12.63 -1.94
C MET A 169 -12.41 -11.33 -2.66
N CYS A 170 -11.15 -11.03 -2.88
CA CYS A 170 -10.70 -9.81 -3.52
C CYS A 170 -9.95 -10.09 -4.82
N GLY A 171 -10.09 -9.17 -5.77
CA GLY A 171 -9.33 -9.17 -7.02
C GLY A 171 -8.49 -7.91 -7.12
N THR A 172 -7.25 -7.99 -7.63
CA THR A 172 -6.44 -6.79 -7.89
C THR A 172 -5.21 -7.03 -8.75
N ASN A 173 -4.63 -5.93 -9.20
CA ASN A 173 -3.29 -5.83 -9.80
C ASN A 173 -2.34 -5.09 -8.85
N PRO A 174 -1.00 -5.18 -9.03
CA PRO A 174 -0.04 -4.33 -8.35
C PRO A 174 -0.26 -2.84 -8.67
N GLY A 175 0.07 -1.98 -7.73
CA GLY A 175 -0.03 -0.52 -7.88
C GLY A 175 -1.08 0.10 -6.96
N ASN A 176 -1.32 1.39 -7.14
CA ASN A 176 -2.26 2.20 -6.36
C ASN A 176 -1.95 2.32 -4.86
N ILE A 177 -2.76 3.10 -4.16
CA ILE A 177 -2.54 3.48 -2.75
C ILE A 177 -2.47 2.29 -1.78
N GLY A 178 -3.19 1.21 -2.08
CA GLY A 178 -3.23 -0.01 -1.26
C GLY A 178 -2.13 -1.02 -1.54
N HIS A 179 -1.24 -0.77 -2.50
CA HIS A 179 -0.22 -1.73 -2.93
C HIS A 179 0.56 -2.33 -1.76
N HIS A 180 1.03 -1.49 -0.84
CA HIS A 180 1.88 -1.91 0.28
C HIS A 180 1.21 -2.86 1.24
N TRP A 181 0.04 -2.47 1.75
CA TRP A 181 -0.65 -3.29 2.74
C TRP A 181 -1.17 -4.58 2.12
N VAL A 182 -1.58 -4.56 0.83
CA VAL A 182 -1.98 -5.77 0.10
C VAL A 182 -0.77 -6.69 -0.09
N LYS A 183 0.38 -6.13 -0.50
CA LYS A 183 1.63 -6.89 -0.65
C LYS A 183 2.06 -7.51 0.68
N ALA A 184 2.18 -6.73 1.73
CA ALA A 184 2.55 -7.21 3.07
C ALA A 184 1.54 -8.21 3.62
N GLY A 185 0.23 -7.95 3.45
CA GLY A 185 -0.83 -8.80 4.00
C GLY A 185 -1.04 -10.12 3.26
N PHE A 186 -0.81 -10.18 1.94
CA PHE A 186 -1.14 -11.33 1.11
C PHE A 186 0.05 -11.92 0.36
N ILE A 187 0.88 -11.09 -0.29
CA ILE A 187 1.86 -11.53 -1.28
C ILE A 187 3.16 -12.04 -0.64
N ASP A 188 3.71 -11.30 0.33
CA ASP A 188 5.02 -11.57 0.94
C ASP A 188 5.06 -12.89 1.74
N HIS A 189 3.90 -13.48 2.00
CA HIS A 189 3.77 -14.79 2.67
C HIS A 189 3.83 -15.99 1.72
N GLY A 190 3.96 -15.73 0.43
CA GLY A 190 4.07 -16.75 -0.61
C GLY A 190 2.73 -17.15 -1.22
N ALA A 191 2.79 -17.44 -2.52
CA ALA A 191 1.64 -17.85 -3.30
C ALA A 191 1.11 -19.24 -2.91
N LEU A 192 -0.19 -19.44 -3.06
CA LEU A 192 -0.93 -20.72 -2.87
C LEU A 192 -0.95 -21.27 -1.44
N LYS A 193 -0.25 -20.67 -0.50
CA LYS A 193 -0.23 -21.10 0.90
C LYS A 193 -1.40 -20.49 1.66
N ILE A 194 -2.14 -21.34 2.40
CA ILE A 194 -3.10 -20.85 3.39
C ILE A 194 -2.36 -20.66 4.71
N ARG A 195 -2.45 -19.45 5.27
CA ARG A 195 -1.91 -19.12 6.59
C ARG A 195 -3.00 -18.58 7.51
N THR A 196 -2.88 -18.83 8.78
CA THR A 196 -3.65 -18.10 9.79
C THR A 196 -2.94 -16.79 10.08
N THR A 197 -3.65 -15.66 10.00
CA THR A 197 -3.10 -14.35 10.35
C THR A 197 -2.97 -14.23 11.87
N GLU A 198 -2.12 -13.30 12.32
CA GLU A 198 -1.98 -12.98 13.74
C GLU A 198 -3.33 -12.50 14.31
N LYS A 199 -3.47 -12.59 15.65
CA LYS A 199 -4.70 -12.20 16.34
C LYS A 199 -5.05 -10.72 16.09
N GLU A 200 -4.05 -9.87 16.05
CA GLU A 200 -4.15 -8.44 15.76
C GLU A 200 -4.63 -8.15 14.34
N GLU A 201 -4.38 -9.07 13.41
CA GLU A 201 -4.91 -9.05 12.05
C GLU A 201 -6.25 -9.76 11.89
N GLY A 202 -6.79 -10.35 12.97
CA GLY A 202 -8.11 -10.98 13.03
C GLY A 202 -8.10 -12.50 13.03
N GLY A 203 -6.95 -13.19 13.01
CA GLY A 203 -6.86 -14.66 13.09
C GLY A 203 -7.51 -15.42 11.91
N MET A 204 -7.66 -14.76 10.74
CA MET A 204 -8.34 -15.32 9.58
C MET A 204 -7.42 -16.27 8.78
N LYS A 205 -8.01 -17.25 8.09
CA LYS A 205 -7.29 -18.06 7.11
C LYS A 205 -7.14 -17.25 5.82
N ARG A 206 -5.92 -16.79 5.52
CA ARG A 206 -5.62 -15.93 4.37
C ARG A 206 -4.82 -16.68 3.31
N GLN A 207 -5.12 -16.40 2.04
CA GLN A 207 -4.42 -16.98 0.90
C GLN A 207 -4.29 -15.99 -0.24
N PHE A 208 -3.14 -16.02 -0.94
CA PHE A 208 -2.94 -15.40 -2.23
C PHE A 208 -2.86 -16.46 -3.34
N ILE A 209 -3.66 -16.29 -4.38
CA ILE A 209 -3.61 -17.11 -5.60
C ILE A 209 -3.26 -16.19 -6.77
N PRO A 210 -2.05 -16.34 -7.34
CA PRO A 210 -1.64 -15.55 -8.49
C PRO A 210 -2.46 -15.88 -9.72
N ALA A 211 -2.74 -14.85 -10.51
CA ALA A 211 -3.40 -14.97 -11.80
C ALA A 211 -2.60 -14.18 -12.84
N ARG A 212 -2.26 -14.84 -13.94
CA ARG A 212 -1.53 -14.27 -15.08
C ARG A 212 -2.37 -14.39 -16.34
N LEU A 213 -1.95 -13.73 -17.41
CA LEU A 213 -2.59 -13.83 -18.71
C LEU A 213 -2.57 -15.29 -19.22
N GLU A 214 -1.47 -16.01 -18.98
CA GLU A 214 -1.30 -17.42 -19.34
C GLU A 214 -2.31 -18.35 -18.68
N ASP A 215 -2.83 -17.96 -17.51
CA ASP A 215 -3.86 -18.71 -16.78
C ASP A 215 -5.28 -18.50 -17.36
N ASN A 216 -5.42 -17.66 -18.42
CA ASN A 216 -6.70 -17.36 -19.07
C ASN A 216 -6.67 -17.70 -20.57
N PRO A 217 -6.65 -18.98 -20.94
CA PRO A 217 -6.68 -19.39 -22.35
C PRO A 217 -7.88 -18.86 -23.12
N ALA A 218 -9.03 -18.63 -22.47
CA ALA A 218 -10.20 -18.07 -23.13
C ALA A 218 -9.91 -16.68 -23.72
N LEU A 219 -9.26 -15.79 -22.95
CA LEU A 219 -8.87 -14.46 -23.44
C LEU A 219 -7.80 -14.57 -24.53
N ARG A 220 -6.78 -15.41 -24.34
CA ARG A 220 -5.71 -15.57 -25.33
C ARG A 220 -6.21 -16.12 -26.68
N ASN A 221 -7.20 -16.98 -26.65
CA ASN A 221 -7.82 -17.53 -27.87
C ASN A 221 -8.73 -16.53 -28.55
N SER A 222 -9.48 -15.73 -27.79
CA SER A 222 -10.37 -14.71 -28.35
C SER A 222 -9.65 -13.43 -28.79
N ASP A 223 -8.50 -13.12 -28.19
CA ASP A 223 -7.71 -11.92 -28.44
C ASP A 223 -6.20 -12.20 -28.35
N PRO A 224 -5.61 -12.80 -29.40
CA PRO A 224 -4.18 -13.15 -29.42
C PRO A 224 -3.23 -11.95 -29.31
N ASP A 225 -3.68 -10.76 -29.69
CA ASP A 225 -2.87 -9.54 -29.66
C ASP A 225 -2.97 -8.76 -28.35
N TYR A 226 -3.73 -9.24 -27.35
CA TYR A 226 -3.85 -8.59 -26.06
C TYR A 226 -2.50 -8.44 -25.33
N GLU A 227 -1.65 -9.47 -25.42
CA GLU A 227 -0.31 -9.45 -24.82
C GLU A 227 0.57 -8.35 -25.44
N LYS A 228 0.57 -8.23 -26.78
CA LYS A 228 1.31 -7.16 -27.47
C LYS A 228 0.86 -5.76 -27.05
N ARG A 229 -0.45 -5.58 -26.81
CA ARG A 229 -0.97 -4.29 -26.31
C ARG A 229 -0.52 -3.98 -24.89
N LEU A 230 -0.38 -5.00 -24.03
CA LEU A 230 0.22 -4.82 -22.69
C LEU A 230 1.71 -4.47 -22.79
N GLU A 231 2.45 -5.11 -23.69
CA GLU A 231 3.87 -4.79 -23.95
C GLU A 231 4.02 -3.37 -24.51
N GLY A 232 3.06 -2.92 -25.29
CA GLY A 232 3.01 -1.58 -25.88
C GLY A 232 2.61 -0.44 -24.95
N LEU A 233 2.49 -0.66 -23.62
CA LEU A 233 2.15 0.39 -22.66
C LEU A 233 3.22 1.47 -22.48
N GLY A 234 4.38 1.35 -23.14
CA GLY A 234 5.42 2.37 -23.21
C GLY A 234 6.25 2.58 -21.94
N ASN A 235 5.77 2.11 -20.80
CA ASN A 235 6.49 2.16 -19.53
C ASN A 235 6.87 0.73 -19.08
N PRO A 236 8.17 0.37 -19.04
CA PRO A 236 8.61 -0.98 -18.68
C PRO A 236 8.14 -1.45 -17.28
N LEU A 237 7.98 -0.54 -16.32
CA LEU A 237 7.48 -0.88 -14.99
C LEU A 237 5.98 -1.20 -15.04
N LEU A 238 5.22 -0.44 -15.84
CA LEU A 238 3.81 -0.70 -16.04
C LEU A 238 3.59 -2.04 -16.75
N VAL A 239 4.41 -2.34 -17.74
CA VAL A 239 4.39 -3.64 -18.44
C VAL A 239 4.64 -4.77 -17.44
N ARG A 240 5.69 -4.68 -16.62
CA ARG A 240 5.99 -5.71 -15.60
C ARG A 240 4.85 -5.86 -14.59
N ALA A 241 4.32 -4.76 -14.07
CA ALA A 241 3.19 -4.80 -13.13
C ALA A 241 1.93 -5.42 -13.75
N MET A 242 1.58 -5.00 -14.96
CA MET A 242 0.32 -5.41 -15.60
C MET A 242 0.41 -6.75 -16.32
N ARG A 243 1.52 -7.04 -17.03
CA ARG A 243 1.67 -8.28 -17.79
C ARG A 243 2.19 -9.43 -16.93
N GLU A 244 3.17 -9.17 -16.03
CA GLU A 244 3.79 -10.21 -15.22
C GLU A 244 3.17 -10.35 -13.83
N GLY A 245 2.42 -9.31 -13.38
CA GLY A 245 1.88 -9.26 -12.02
C GLY A 245 2.99 -9.12 -10.98
N ASP A 246 4.05 -8.39 -11.33
CA ASP A 246 5.20 -8.18 -10.46
C ASP A 246 4.88 -7.20 -9.33
N TRP A 247 4.86 -7.69 -8.11
CA TRP A 247 4.58 -6.90 -6.91
C TRP A 247 5.80 -6.17 -6.34
N ASP A 248 6.97 -6.35 -6.90
CA ASP A 248 8.15 -5.57 -6.55
C ASP A 248 8.28 -4.30 -7.39
N VAL A 249 7.34 -4.09 -8.31
CA VAL A 249 7.28 -2.94 -9.22
C VAL A 249 5.94 -2.25 -9.07
N VAL A 250 5.96 -0.93 -8.87
CA VAL A 250 4.74 -0.12 -8.85
C VAL A 250 4.74 0.80 -10.06
N ALA A 251 3.80 0.56 -10.96
CA ALA A 251 3.57 1.46 -12.08
C ALA A 251 3.11 2.83 -11.56
N GLY A 252 3.72 3.89 -12.07
CA GLY A 252 3.44 5.24 -11.61
C GLY A 252 4.14 5.61 -10.30
N SER A 253 5.03 4.75 -9.76
CA SER A 253 5.85 5.14 -8.63
C SER A 253 6.93 6.13 -9.03
N GLN A 254 7.15 7.13 -8.17
CA GLN A 254 8.11 8.18 -8.40
C GLN A 254 9.55 7.65 -8.44
N PHE A 255 9.87 6.66 -7.61
CA PHE A 255 11.24 6.15 -7.46
C PHE A 255 11.47 4.72 -7.97
N GLY A 256 10.41 4.00 -8.37
CA GLY A 256 10.52 2.59 -8.79
C GLY A 256 11.45 2.37 -9.98
N GLY A 257 11.55 3.35 -10.88
CA GLY A 257 12.44 3.32 -12.04
C GLY A 257 13.94 3.32 -11.69
N VAL A 258 14.31 3.94 -10.59
CA VAL A 258 15.71 4.10 -10.14
C VAL A 258 16.07 3.20 -8.96
N TRP A 259 15.07 2.69 -8.23
CA TRP A 259 15.30 1.81 -7.08
C TRP A 259 15.74 0.41 -7.50
N ARG A 260 16.75 -0.12 -6.81
CA ARG A 260 17.24 -1.50 -6.94
C ARG A 260 17.59 -2.03 -5.56
N LYS A 261 16.87 -3.05 -5.06
CA LYS A 261 17.11 -3.64 -3.71
C LYS A 261 18.58 -3.99 -3.48
N THR A 262 19.21 -4.61 -4.49
CA THR A 262 20.63 -5.04 -4.43
C THR A 262 21.64 -3.89 -4.38
N ARG A 263 21.22 -2.67 -4.67
CA ARG A 263 22.09 -1.48 -4.69
C ARG A 263 21.80 -0.51 -3.57
N HIS A 264 20.52 -0.41 -3.15
CA HIS A 264 20.06 0.61 -2.21
C HIS A 264 19.83 0.09 -0.79
N ILE A 265 20.02 -1.22 -0.56
CA ILE A 265 19.89 -1.83 0.75
C ILE A 265 21.21 -2.52 1.11
N CYS A 266 21.68 -2.28 2.33
CA CYS A 266 22.84 -2.96 2.87
C CYS A 266 22.57 -3.41 4.32
N ARG A 267 23.36 -4.37 4.78
CA ARG A 267 23.36 -4.74 6.20
C ARG A 267 23.98 -3.63 7.04
N PRO A 268 23.53 -3.43 8.28
CA PRO A 268 24.16 -2.51 9.21
C PRO A 268 25.65 -2.81 9.39
N PHE A 269 26.44 -1.77 9.45
CA PHE A 269 27.87 -1.84 9.76
C PHE A 269 28.21 -0.75 10.78
N PRO A 270 29.29 -0.88 11.56
CA PRO A 270 29.78 0.14 12.47
C PRO A 270 30.08 1.43 11.71
N ILE A 271 29.57 2.56 12.21
CA ILE A 271 29.77 3.86 11.53
C ILE A 271 31.23 4.32 11.78
N PRO A 272 32.00 4.53 10.70
CA PRO A 272 33.40 4.96 10.87
C PRO A 272 33.52 6.30 11.58
N VAL A 273 34.62 6.44 12.30
CA VAL A 273 35.01 7.67 12.98
C VAL A 273 35.11 8.82 11.97
N GLY A 274 34.57 9.98 12.36
CA GLY A 274 34.57 11.16 11.52
C GLY A 274 33.40 11.27 10.54
N TRP A 275 32.59 10.22 10.38
CA TRP A 275 31.33 10.34 9.67
C TRP A 275 30.31 11.07 10.55
N LYS A 276 29.89 12.25 10.10
CA LYS A 276 28.87 13.03 10.83
C LYS A 276 27.52 12.34 10.74
N ILE A 277 26.81 12.35 11.88
CA ILE A 277 25.45 11.81 11.98
C ILE A 277 24.48 12.98 12.22
N TRP A 278 23.37 12.98 11.50
CA TRP A 278 22.28 13.95 11.66
C TRP A 278 20.94 13.26 11.46
N ARG A 279 19.86 13.98 11.70
CA ARG A 279 18.50 13.44 11.59
C ARG A 279 17.67 14.24 10.61
N GLY A 280 16.68 13.56 9.99
CA GLY A 280 15.56 14.17 9.31
C GLY A 280 14.26 13.61 9.83
N ALA A 281 13.24 14.45 10.02
CA ALA A 281 11.97 13.97 10.54
C ALA A 281 10.76 14.65 9.91
N ASP A 282 9.74 13.84 9.68
CA ASP A 282 8.37 14.26 9.46
C ASP A 282 7.59 14.13 10.78
N ASP A 283 6.82 15.14 11.17
CA ASP A 283 6.04 15.11 12.41
C ASP A 283 4.60 14.71 12.14
N GLY A 284 4.11 13.71 12.85
CA GLY A 284 2.74 13.23 12.80
C GLY A 284 2.26 12.78 14.17
N PHE A 285 0.94 12.87 14.40
CA PHE A 285 0.28 12.29 15.57
C PHE A 285 -0.77 11.25 15.14
N ALA A 286 -1.78 11.64 14.39
CA ALA A 286 -2.76 10.71 13.81
C ALA A 286 -2.11 9.83 12.72
N SER A 287 -1.24 10.42 11.90
CA SER A 287 -0.33 9.74 10.99
C SER A 287 1.00 9.43 11.68
N PRO A 288 1.81 8.50 11.14
CA PRO A 288 3.10 8.18 11.73
C PRO A 288 4.06 9.39 11.74
N ALA A 289 4.69 9.64 12.88
CA ALA A 289 5.90 10.43 12.93
C ALA A 289 7.06 9.58 12.41
N ALA A 290 7.88 10.15 11.50
CA ALA A 290 8.93 9.44 10.78
C ALA A 290 10.28 10.14 11.01
N CYS A 291 11.16 9.55 11.82
CA CYS A 291 12.49 10.07 12.09
C CYS A 291 13.55 9.11 11.56
N TYR A 292 14.49 9.66 10.80
CA TYR A 292 15.59 8.93 10.19
C TYR A 292 16.93 9.51 10.62
N TRP A 293 17.88 8.63 10.94
CA TRP A 293 19.28 8.99 11.18
C TRP A 293 20.07 8.73 9.90
N LEU A 294 20.82 9.73 9.51
CA LEU A 294 21.63 9.71 8.29
C LEU A 294 23.09 9.95 8.63
N THR A 295 23.97 9.38 7.82
CA THR A 295 25.40 9.65 7.84
C THR A 295 25.93 9.69 6.41
N GLN A 296 27.12 10.26 6.21
CA GLN A 296 27.74 10.35 4.90
C GLN A 296 29.15 9.80 4.93
N ASN A 297 29.46 8.90 4.00
CA ASN A 297 30.83 8.49 3.71
C ASN A 297 31.63 9.70 3.23
N THR A 298 32.74 10.01 3.91
CA THR A 298 33.57 11.17 3.63
C THR A 298 34.25 11.10 2.27
N ASP A 299 34.51 9.89 1.74
CA ASP A 299 35.24 9.66 0.50
C ASP A 299 34.29 9.59 -0.69
N THR A 300 33.33 8.66 -0.66
CA THR A 300 32.41 8.41 -1.77
C THR A 300 31.24 9.39 -1.83
N LYS A 301 30.99 10.14 -0.76
CA LYS A 301 29.82 11.02 -0.58
C LYS A 301 28.49 10.28 -0.57
N THR A 302 28.50 8.96 -0.51
CA THR A 302 27.28 8.15 -0.35
C THR A 302 26.64 8.45 1.01
N ILE A 303 25.36 8.73 1.02
CA ILE A 303 24.54 8.94 2.23
C ILE A 303 23.91 7.62 2.63
N TYR A 304 24.02 7.27 3.90
CA TYR A 304 23.41 6.09 4.47
C TYR A 304 22.30 6.49 5.43
N VAL A 305 21.10 5.91 5.26
CA VAL A 305 20.01 5.96 6.24
C VAL A 305 20.21 4.76 7.18
N ILE A 306 20.67 5.04 8.39
CA ILE A 306 21.23 4.00 9.30
C ILE A 306 20.26 3.54 10.38
N ARG A 307 19.19 4.32 10.62
CA ARG A 307 18.19 4.01 11.65
C ARG A 307 16.87 4.67 11.33
N GLU A 308 15.80 4.07 11.81
CA GLU A 308 14.42 4.48 11.62
C GLU A 308 13.65 4.48 12.94
N LEU A 309 12.84 5.52 13.17
CA LEU A 309 11.74 5.54 14.12
C LEU A 309 10.48 5.94 13.35
N TYR A 310 9.50 5.04 13.27
CA TYR A 310 8.28 5.24 12.50
C TYR A 310 7.09 4.79 13.32
N ARG A 311 6.28 5.72 13.82
CA ARG A 311 5.18 5.40 14.72
C ARG A 311 4.14 6.52 14.80
N ALA A 312 2.85 6.17 14.79
CA ALA A 312 1.76 7.08 15.09
C ALA A 312 1.46 7.16 16.60
N GLY A 313 0.76 8.20 17.02
CA GLY A 313 0.21 8.34 18.36
C GLY A 313 1.22 8.78 19.43
N MET A 314 2.43 9.23 19.06
CA MET A 314 3.43 9.70 20.01
C MET A 314 3.17 11.14 20.45
N LEU A 315 3.11 11.38 21.75
CA LEU A 315 3.19 12.72 22.32
C LEU A 315 4.60 13.31 22.16
N PRO A 316 4.79 14.64 22.23
CA PRO A 316 6.10 15.26 22.01
C PRO A 316 7.20 14.76 22.94
N ASP A 317 6.89 14.49 24.19
CA ASP A 317 7.79 13.94 25.20
C ASP A 317 8.20 12.49 24.89
N GLU A 318 7.24 11.62 24.54
CA GLU A 318 7.53 10.26 24.09
C GLU A 318 8.37 10.25 22.80
N TYR A 319 8.03 11.12 21.86
CA TYR A 319 8.80 11.22 20.60
C TYR A 319 10.23 11.69 20.87
N ALA A 320 10.40 12.69 21.76
CA ALA A 320 11.72 13.17 22.18
C ALA A 320 12.52 12.06 22.86
N GLU A 321 11.93 11.35 23.83
CA GLU A 321 12.57 10.25 24.54
C GLU A 321 13.08 9.16 23.59
N ARG A 322 12.23 8.72 22.63
CA ARG A 322 12.59 7.70 21.63
C ARG A 322 13.66 8.18 20.67
N THR A 323 13.63 9.45 20.28
CA THR A 323 14.65 10.08 19.43
C THR A 323 16.00 10.09 20.14
N LEU A 324 16.05 10.54 21.38
CA LEU A 324 17.28 10.56 22.20
C LEU A 324 17.77 9.16 22.54
N ALA A 325 16.87 8.18 22.71
CA ALA A 325 17.23 6.78 22.86
C ALA A 325 17.90 6.23 21.58
N GLY A 326 17.44 6.67 20.40
CA GLY A 326 18.08 6.37 19.12
C GLY A 326 19.48 6.94 19.00
N ASP A 327 19.68 8.20 19.41
CA ASP A 327 20.99 8.87 19.47
C ASP A 327 21.95 8.07 20.35
N ARG A 328 21.55 7.78 21.58
CA ARG A 328 22.34 6.98 22.53
C ARG A 328 22.68 5.58 22.04
N ALA A 329 21.76 4.94 21.28
CA ALA A 329 22.04 3.61 20.72
C ALA A 329 23.12 3.66 19.67
N ILE A 330 23.16 4.71 18.85
CA ILE A 330 24.19 4.90 17.83
C ILE A 330 25.53 5.24 18.50
N GLU A 331 25.52 6.12 19.51
CA GLU A 331 26.70 6.47 20.31
C GLU A 331 27.32 5.25 20.99
N ARG A 332 26.51 4.36 21.57
CA ARG A 332 27.01 3.11 22.21
C ARG A 332 27.61 2.15 21.19
N ALA A 333 26.99 1.98 20.04
CA ALA A 333 27.52 1.11 19.00
C ALA A 333 28.88 1.59 18.46
N ALA A 334 29.16 2.91 18.58
CA ALA A 334 30.46 3.49 18.23
C ALA A 334 31.52 3.34 19.36
N HIS A 335 31.09 3.08 20.60
CA HIS A 335 32.01 2.97 21.76
C HIS A 335 32.84 1.70 21.84
N ASP A 336 32.44 0.62 21.16
CA ASP A 336 33.22 -0.61 21.14
C ASP A 336 34.48 -0.49 20.26
N GLU A 337 34.61 0.55 19.46
CA GLU A 337 35.81 0.91 18.69
C GLU A 337 36.13 2.41 18.83
N ILE A 338 36.76 2.79 19.92
CA ILE A 338 37.48 4.06 20.15
C ILE A 338 37.20 5.15 19.10
N THR A 339 36.11 5.93 19.23
CA THR A 339 36.12 7.39 19.01
C THR A 339 34.73 8.00 19.22
N MET A 340 34.69 8.95 20.11
CA MET A 340 33.54 9.83 20.34
C MET A 340 33.31 10.74 19.12
N ASN A 341 32.16 10.67 18.51
CA ASN A 341 31.61 11.82 17.80
C ASN A 341 31.14 12.80 18.90
N THR A 342 31.97 13.78 19.25
CA THR A 342 31.76 14.67 20.40
C THR A 342 30.66 15.72 20.17
N GLU A 343 30.11 15.82 18.97
CA GLU A 343 29.04 16.75 18.66
C GLU A 343 27.68 16.04 18.82
N PRO A 344 26.77 16.60 19.63
CA PRO A 344 25.43 16.05 19.77
C PRO A 344 24.66 16.02 18.44
N ILE A 345 23.95 14.93 18.20
CA ILE A 345 23.19 14.73 16.98
C ILE A 345 22.10 15.80 16.87
N SER A 346 22.09 16.53 15.78
CA SER A 346 21.09 17.55 15.43
C SER A 346 20.27 17.09 14.22
N GLY A 347 19.11 17.72 13.97
CA GLY A 347 18.30 17.34 12.84
C GLY A 347 17.43 18.44 12.27
N ILE A 348 16.84 18.15 11.10
CA ILE A 348 15.85 18.99 10.44
C ILE A 348 14.50 18.26 10.54
N MET A 349 13.49 18.97 11.02
CA MET A 349 12.12 18.46 11.15
C MET A 349 11.16 19.33 10.37
N ASP A 350 10.04 18.77 9.97
CA ASP A 350 8.96 19.52 9.34
C ASP A 350 8.70 20.84 10.07
N SER A 351 8.69 21.95 9.32
CA SER A 351 8.45 23.29 9.88
C SER A 351 7.05 23.43 10.50
N ALA A 352 6.07 22.62 10.10
CA ALA A 352 4.75 22.60 10.70
C ALA A 352 4.80 22.23 12.19
N ALA A 353 5.75 21.38 12.61
CA ALA A 353 5.98 21.03 14.01
C ALA A 353 6.37 22.24 14.90
N PHE A 354 6.81 23.34 14.30
CA PHE A 354 7.21 24.57 14.98
C PHE A 354 6.15 25.67 14.92
N ALA A 355 5.03 25.43 14.23
CA ALA A 355 3.93 26.38 14.19
C ALA A 355 3.28 26.51 15.58
N ASP A 356 3.05 27.74 16.03
CA ASP A 356 2.31 28.02 17.26
C ASP A 356 0.86 27.55 17.09
N THR A 357 0.44 26.54 17.83
CA THR A 357 -0.95 26.12 17.88
C THR A 357 -1.68 27.03 18.87
N GLY A 358 -2.09 28.21 18.39
CA GLY A 358 -2.90 29.15 19.16
C GLY A 358 -4.34 28.62 19.31
N THR A 359 -4.58 27.82 20.34
CA THR A 359 -5.92 27.49 20.82
C THR A 359 -5.98 27.83 22.31
N GLY A 360 -6.56 28.93 22.64
CA GLY A 360 -6.81 29.25 24.01
C GLY A 360 -7.28 30.70 24.16
N ASP A 361 -7.93 30.98 25.23
CA ASP A 361 -8.44 32.24 25.73
C ASP A 361 -7.38 33.36 25.89
N GLY A 362 -6.30 33.32 25.12
CA GLY A 362 -5.27 34.38 25.06
C GLY A 362 -4.28 34.40 26.23
N ARG A 363 -4.33 33.46 27.16
CA ARG A 363 -3.52 33.49 28.39
C ARG A 363 -2.36 32.49 28.48
N GLN A 364 -2.30 31.45 27.64
CA GLN A 364 -1.13 30.56 27.59
C GLN A 364 -0.82 30.20 26.10
N LYS A 365 0.38 30.60 25.63
CA LYS A 365 0.93 30.06 24.40
C LYS A 365 1.28 28.59 24.62
N VAL A 366 0.58 27.68 23.97
CA VAL A 366 1.00 26.27 23.94
C VAL A 366 2.25 26.20 23.08
N GLN A 367 3.36 25.74 23.65
CA GLN A 367 4.58 25.52 22.90
C GLN A 367 4.35 24.54 21.75
N SER A 368 4.88 24.84 20.58
CA SER A 368 4.85 23.95 19.43
C SER A 368 5.53 22.61 19.76
N ARG A 369 5.12 21.53 19.07
CA ARG A 369 5.67 20.18 19.27
C ARG A 369 7.20 20.15 19.14
N GLY A 370 7.74 20.80 18.10
CA GLY A 370 9.19 20.92 17.90
C GLY A 370 9.90 21.67 19.04
N ALA A 371 9.28 22.73 19.60
CA ALA A 371 9.81 23.44 20.75
C ALA A 371 9.83 22.58 22.02
N GLN A 372 8.77 21.80 22.29
CA GLN A 372 8.72 20.85 23.39
C GLN A 372 9.82 19.78 23.28
N MET A 373 10.00 19.20 22.10
CA MET A 373 11.06 18.22 21.85
C MET A 373 12.46 18.83 22.04
N ASN A 374 12.66 20.08 21.60
CA ASN A 374 13.93 20.79 21.80
C ASN A 374 14.18 21.09 23.29
N ALA A 375 13.16 21.43 24.07
CA ALA A 375 13.25 21.57 25.50
C ALA A 375 13.66 20.25 26.20
N ALA A 376 13.25 19.11 25.65
CA ALA A 376 13.69 17.79 26.07
C ALA A 376 15.11 17.39 25.58
N GLY A 377 15.78 18.22 24.78
CA GLY A 377 17.17 18.03 24.35
C GLY A 377 17.38 17.56 22.92
N CYS A 378 16.33 17.46 22.08
CA CYS A 378 16.43 16.84 20.75
C CYS A 378 17.22 17.64 19.70
N ARG A 379 17.35 18.94 19.78
CA ARG A 379 18.07 19.82 18.81
C ARG A 379 17.56 19.76 17.38
N TRP A 380 16.26 19.97 17.21
CA TRP A 380 15.62 20.10 15.90
C TRP A 380 15.70 21.53 15.36
N LYS A 381 15.88 21.65 14.06
CA LYS A 381 15.71 22.89 13.28
C LYS A 381 14.52 22.72 12.35
N PRO A 382 13.71 23.77 12.13
CA PRO A 382 12.64 23.71 11.14
C PRO A 382 13.20 23.53 9.73
N ALA A 383 12.51 22.71 8.92
CA ALA A 383 12.83 22.54 7.52
C ALA A 383 12.54 23.82 6.73
N GLU A 384 13.40 24.14 5.77
CA GLU A 384 13.14 25.19 4.79
C GLU A 384 12.17 24.67 3.72
N LYS A 385 11.06 25.40 3.51
CA LYS A 385 10.00 25.05 2.56
C LYS A 385 9.71 26.19 1.58
N PRO A 386 10.69 26.68 0.79
CA PRO A 386 10.40 27.64 -0.28
C PRO A 386 9.48 26.98 -1.34
N PRO A 387 8.74 27.76 -2.13
CA PRO A 387 7.94 27.25 -3.24
C PRO A 387 8.77 26.30 -4.12
N GLY A 388 8.20 25.13 -4.45
CA GLY A 388 8.89 24.08 -5.23
C GLY A 388 9.86 23.20 -4.44
N SER A 389 10.05 23.42 -3.13
CA SER A 389 11.00 22.66 -2.30
C SER A 389 10.72 21.15 -2.28
N ARG A 390 9.45 20.76 -2.42
CA ARG A 390 9.05 19.35 -2.44
C ARG A 390 9.48 18.68 -3.76
N VAL A 391 9.15 19.26 -4.90
CA VAL A 391 9.61 18.81 -6.22
C VAL A 391 11.14 18.74 -6.29
N HIS A 392 11.82 19.74 -5.74
CA HIS A 392 13.29 19.74 -5.63
C HIS A 392 13.80 18.58 -4.77
N GLY A 393 13.08 18.24 -3.70
CA GLY A 393 13.37 17.09 -2.85
C GLY A 393 13.23 15.78 -3.60
N VAL A 394 12.16 15.63 -4.40
CA VAL A 394 11.92 14.47 -5.28
C VAL A 394 13.08 14.32 -6.27
N GLN A 395 13.42 15.39 -6.99
CA GLN A 395 14.51 15.38 -7.98
C GLN A 395 15.86 15.05 -7.35
N ASN A 396 16.14 15.58 -6.14
CA ASN A 396 17.37 15.28 -5.42
C ASN A 396 17.44 13.81 -5.00
N MET A 397 16.35 13.27 -4.43
CA MET A 397 16.28 11.85 -4.05
C MET A 397 16.40 10.94 -5.28
N HIS A 398 15.72 11.27 -6.38
CA HIS A 398 15.83 10.55 -7.64
C HIS A 398 17.29 10.52 -8.17
N ARG A 399 17.98 11.66 -8.12
CA ARG A 399 19.39 11.76 -8.51
C ARG A 399 20.31 10.91 -7.62
N LEU A 400 20.07 10.88 -6.32
CA LEU A 400 20.83 10.09 -5.36
C LEU A 400 20.57 8.58 -5.49
N LEU A 401 19.35 8.19 -5.82
CA LEU A 401 18.99 6.80 -6.08
C LEU A 401 19.43 6.31 -7.47
N SER A 402 19.68 7.22 -8.43
CA SER A 402 20.07 6.82 -9.77
C SER A 402 21.46 6.18 -9.78
N THR A 403 21.55 4.98 -10.34
CA THR A 403 22.81 4.24 -10.58
C THR A 403 23.31 4.38 -12.01
N LYS A 404 22.66 5.19 -12.85
CA LYS A 404 23.11 5.48 -14.21
C LYS A 404 24.37 6.37 -14.18
N GLY A 405 25.40 5.93 -14.86
CA GLY A 405 26.61 6.72 -15.10
C GLY A 405 26.40 7.88 -16.09
N LYS A 406 27.47 8.55 -16.47
CA LYS A 406 27.42 9.66 -17.43
C LYS A 406 27.27 9.18 -18.88
N ASN A 407 27.83 8.01 -19.18
CA ASN A 407 27.76 7.41 -20.51
C ASN A 407 26.67 6.33 -20.56
N GLU A 408 26.17 6.05 -21.76
CA GLU A 408 25.19 4.98 -21.98
C GLU A 408 25.79 3.62 -21.58
N GLY A 409 25.05 2.85 -20.75
CA GLY A 409 25.51 1.55 -20.24
C GLY A 409 26.47 1.63 -19.04
N GLU A 410 26.93 2.81 -18.64
CA GLU A 410 27.77 2.97 -17.46
C GLU A 410 26.93 2.97 -16.17
N GLU A 411 27.36 2.19 -15.18
CA GLU A 411 26.77 2.19 -13.84
C GLU A 411 27.66 2.90 -12.84
N LYS A 412 27.07 3.66 -11.93
CA LYS A 412 27.73 4.28 -10.79
C LYS A 412 27.17 3.75 -9.47
N PRO A 413 27.90 3.84 -8.35
CA PRO A 413 27.34 3.60 -7.03
C PRO A 413 26.17 4.54 -6.74
N PRO A 414 25.14 4.10 -6.00
CA PRO A 414 24.06 5.00 -5.56
C PRO A 414 24.59 6.03 -4.56
N GLY A 415 24.02 7.22 -4.61
CA GLY A 415 24.32 8.29 -3.65
C GLY A 415 23.52 8.16 -2.33
N LEU A 416 22.50 7.30 -2.28
CA LEU A 416 21.65 7.06 -1.11
C LEU A 416 21.44 5.55 -0.93
N VAL A 417 21.73 5.05 0.29
CA VAL A 417 21.64 3.63 0.67
C VAL A 417 20.94 3.53 2.02
N PHE A 418 20.17 2.49 2.24
CA PHE A 418 19.42 2.25 3.46
C PHE A 418 19.95 0.99 4.17
N PHE A 419 20.07 1.04 5.49
CA PHE A 419 20.24 -0.18 6.26
C PHE A 419 18.97 -1.02 6.19
N ASP A 420 19.08 -2.34 6.11
CA ASP A 420 17.95 -3.28 6.02
C ASP A 420 16.98 -3.18 7.23
N THR A 421 17.44 -2.57 8.32
CA THR A 421 16.63 -2.25 9.51
C THR A 421 15.68 -1.05 9.31
N CYS A 422 15.85 -0.24 8.25
CA CYS A 422 14.95 0.88 7.90
C CYS A 422 13.74 0.36 7.09
N THR A 423 12.96 -0.49 7.71
CA THR A 423 11.94 -1.31 7.04
C THR A 423 10.81 -0.49 6.41
N GLN A 424 10.41 0.62 7.04
CA GLN A 424 9.34 1.47 6.51
C GLN A 424 9.82 2.31 5.31
N ALA A 425 11.02 2.90 5.38
CA ALA A 425 11.59 3.60 4.24
C ALA A 425 11.77 2.66 3.02
N ILE A 426 12.28 1.44 3.25
CA ILE A 426 12.45 0.41 2.21
C ILE A 426 11.10 -0.04 1.64
N ARG A 427 10.06 -0.06 2.45
CA ARG A 427 8.71 -0.44 2.03
C ARG A 427 8.05 0.66 1.21
N THR A 428 8.08 1.91 1.66
CA THR A 428 7.25 2.98 1.11
C THR A 428 7.92 3.75 -0.03
N ILE A 429 9.18 4.18 0.13
CA ILE A 429 9.85 5.06 -0.85
C ILE A 429 9.84 4.50 -2.28
N PRO A 430 10.25 3.24 -2.55
CA PRO A 430 10.33 2.74 -3.93
C PRO A 430 8.98 2.64 -4.64
N THR A 431 7.90 2.63 -3.91
CA THR A 431 6.56 2.38 -4.45
C THR A 431 5.63 3.58 -4.29
N LEU A 432 6.14 4.69 -3.73
CA LEU A 432 5.39 5.93 -3.54
C LEU A 432 4.90 6.48 -4.88
N PRO A 433 3.57 6.64 -5.08
CA PRO A 433 3.03 7.11 -6.35
C PRO A 433 3.45 8.55 -6.65
N ALA A 434 3.54 8.87 -7.94
CA ALA A 434 3.57 10.26 -8.37
C ALA A 434 2.19 10.90 -8.13
N ASP A 435 2.17 12.19 -7.79
CA ASP A 435 0.93 12.95 -7.63
C ASP A 435 0.16 13.00 -8.96
N PRO A 436 -1.14 12.66 -9.00
CA PRO A 436 -1.94 12.67 -10.23
C PRO A 436 -2.06 14.05 -10.88
N HIS A 437 -1.96 15.13 -10.10
CA HIS A 437 -2.10 16.52 -10.56
C HIS A 437 -0.75 17.18 -10.83
N ASN A 438 0.31 16.71 -10.18
CA ASN A 438 1.68 17.18 -10.36
C ASN A 438 2.65 16.01 -10.42
N PRO A 439 2.86 15.38 -11.60
CA PRO A 439 3.71 14.18 -11.74
C PRO A 439 5.18 14.37 -11.33
N GLU A 440 5.64 15.61 -11.07
CA GLU A 440 6.98 15.90 -10.53
C GLU A 440 7.05 15.78 -9.00
N ASP A 441 5.91 15.61 -8.33
CA ASP A 441 5.82 15.41 -6.89
C ASP A 441 5.35 13.97 -6.56
N VAL A 442 5.31 13.64 -5.28
CA VAL A 442 4.73 12.40 -4.77
C VAL A 442 3.31 12.63 -4.29
N ASP A 443 2.47 11.61 -4.39
CA ASP A 443 1.09 11.65 -3.91
C ASP A 443 1.06 11.79 -2.37
N THR A 444 0.47 12.88 -1.88
CA THR A 444 0.34 13.18 -0.44
C THR A 444 -0.77 12.41 0.26
N GLU A 445 -1.65 11.75 -0.49
CA GLU A 445 -2.64 10.83 0.08
C GLU A 445 -2.06 9.43 0.33
N ALA A 446 -0.86 9.16 -0.21
CA ALA A 446 -0.13 7.92 0.02
C ALA A 446 0.70 7.98 1.32
N ASP A 447 1.36 6.87 1.68
CA ASP A 447 2.24 6.78 2.85
C ASP A 447 3.61 7.45 2.54
N ASP A 448 3.63 8.78 2.51
CA ASP A 448 4.79 9.61 2.13
C ASP A 448 5.68 10.04 3.30
N HIS A 449 5.31 9.70 4.54
CA HIS A 449 6.01 10.13 5.76
C HIS A 449 7.49 9.75 5.78
N ALA A 450 7.83 8.54 5.31
CA ALA A 450 9.22 8.11 5.22
C ALA A 450 10.02 8.92 4.19
N PHE A 451 9.40 9.22 3.04
CA PHE A 451 10.01 10.10 2.04
C PHE A 451 10.27 11.48 2.61
N ASP A 452 9.29 12.11 3.28
CA ASP A 452 9.43 13.43 3.84
C ASP A 452 10.47 13.47 4.97
N GLY A 453 10.48 12.49 5.87
CA GLY A 453 11.50 12.38 6.90
C GLY A 453 12.93 12.28 6.34
N VAL A 454 13.15 11.41 5.35
CA VAL A 454 14.45 11.31 4.66
C VAL A 454 14.76 12.59 3.88
N ARG A 455 13.80 13.16 3.16
CA ARG A 455 13.95 14.40 2.39
C ARG A 455 14.39 15.57 3.26
N TYR A 456 13.83 15.74 4.44
CA TYR A 456 14.27 16.75 5.40
C TYR A 456 15.71 16.49 5.88
N GLY A 457 16.06 15.22 6.12
CA GLY A 457 17.43 14.84 6.43
C GLY A 457 18.41 15.20 5.30
N LEU A 458 18.02 15.07 4.04
CA LEU A 458 18.85 15.43 2.90
C LEU A 458 19.09 16.95 2.78
N GLN A 459 18.20 17.81 3.30
CA GLN A 459 18.44 19.26 3.36
C GLN A 459 19.67 19.62 4.20
N TRP A 460 20.04 18.79 5.17
CA TRP A 460 21.25 19.02 5.96
C TRP A 460 22.51 19.10 5.12
N VAL A 461 22.62 18.27 4.08
CA VAL A 461 23.78 18.22 3.18
C VAL A 461 23.71 19.28 2.10
N THR A 462 22.52 19.57 1.56
CA THR A 462 22.32 20.49 0.42
C THR A 462 22.18 21.95 0.85
N GLY A 463 21.66 22.21 2.06
CA GLY A 463 21.40 23.56 2.60
C GLY A 463 22.58 24.20 3.32
N GLY A 464 23.81 23.70 3.17
CA GLY A 464 25.00 24.32 3.75
C GLY A 464 25.15 24.16 5.27
N GLY A 465 24.58 23.08 5.84
CA GLY A 465 24.77 22.71 7.26
C GLY A 465 26.23 22.48 7.68
N PHE A 466 27.13 22.45 6.71
CA PHE A 466 28.58 22.48 6.87
C PHE A 466 29.14 23.84 6.48
N LYS A 467 28.78 24.94 7.12
CA LYS A 467 29.58 26.13 7.07
C LYS A 467 30.92 25.79 7.71
N LYS A 468 31.97 25.66 6.87
CA LYS A 468 33.34 25.72 7.35
C LYS A 468 33.47 27.04 8.15
N ARG A 469 33.61 26.95 9.48
CA ARG A 469 34.16 28.09 10.21
C ARG A 469 35.54 28.37 9.60
N PRO A 470 35.85 29.59 9.13
CA PRO A 470 37.21 29.93 8.82
C PRO A 470 38.02 29.73 10.12
N VAL A 471 39.10 28.95 10.03
CA VAL A 471 40.10 28.93 11.10
C VAL A 471 40.71 30.30 11.12
N SER A 472 40.21 31.17 12.01
CA SER A 472 40.85 32.41 12.31
C SER A 472 41.96 32.13 13.32
N GLY A 473 43.20 32.28 12.88
CA GLY A 473 44.33 32.33 13.78
C GLY A 473 45.52 31.45 13.35
N LEU A 474 46.36 31.96 12.53
CA LEU A 474 47.81 31.99 12.66
C LEU A 474 48.26 33.34 12.17
#